data_4cd2bce9fb49fad8a1f0df7223c17f8f
#
_entry.id   4cd2bce9fb49fad8a1f0df7223c17f8f
#
_cell.length_a   1.000
_cell.length_b   1.000
_cell.length_c   1.000
_cell.angle_alpha   90.00
_cell.angle_beta   90.00
_cell.angle_gamma   90.00
#
_symmetry.space_group_name_H-M   'P 1'
#
loop_
_entity.id
_entity.type
_entity.pdbx_description
1 polymer ?
#
loop_
_entity_poly.entity_id
_entity_poly.type
_entity_poly.pdbx_seq_one_letter_code
_entity_poly.pdbx_strand_id
1 'polypeptide(L)'
;MLVVKDTDGHVFGGFASHTWRKNVSFFGTGECFLFSLCPKIKMYSWTGANSQFLLAREECIGFGGGGSFGLWLDADFETGNSNPSTTFSNPALSSKTDFSVTSVEVWGMDNCL
;
A
#
# COMPACT_ATOMS: atom_id res chain seq x y z
N MET A 1 6.90 -7.13 -1.55
CA MET A 1 5.56 -6.91 -2.14
C MET A 1 4.50 -7.31 -1.14
N LEU A 2 3.49 -6.50 -0.98
CA LEU A 2 2.38 -6.73 -0.06
C LEU A 2 1.11 -6.92 -0.88
N VAL A 3 0.38 -8.02 -0.63
CA VAL A 3 -0.86 -8.31 -1.35
C VAL A 3 -1.98 -8.48 -0.34
N VAL A 4 -3.05 -7.74 -0.53
CA VAL A 4 -4.22 -7.71 0.37
C VAL A 4 -5.44 -8.20 -0.39
N LYS A 5 -6.22 -9.07 0.25
CA LYS A 5 -7.56 -9.44 -0.22
C LYS A 5 -8.57 -8.96 0.82
N ASP A 6 -9.55 -8.19 0.39
CA ASP A 6 -10.59 -7.70 1.29
C ASP A 6 -11.82 -8.60 1.29
N THR A 7 -12.78 -8.28 2.15
CA THR A 7 -13.99 -9.09 2.30
C THR A 7 -14.92 -9.01 1.09
N ASP A 8 -14.74 -8.01 0.23
CA ASP A 8 -15.52 -7.87 -1.00
C ASP A 8 -14.87 -8.55 -2.20
N GLY A 9 -13.73 -9.22 -1.99
CA GLY A 9 -13.05 -9.94 -3.04
C GLY A 9 -12.09 -9.12 -3.88
N HIS A 10 -11.88 -7.85 -3.55
CA HIS A 10 -10.86 -7.05 -4.23
C HIS A 10 -9.48 -7.52 -3.78
N VAL A 11 -8.55 -7.56 -4.73
CA VAL A 11 -7.15 -7.92 -4.46
C VAL A 11 -6.27 -6.77 -4.94
N PHE A 12 -5.44 -6.26 -4.05
CA PHE A 12 -4.60 -5.10 -4.34
C PHE A 12 -3.40 -5.11 -3.40
N GLY A 13 -2.49 -4.17 -3.62
CA GLY A 13 -1.32 -4.09 -2.75
C GLY A 13 -0.33 -3.06 -3.21
N GLY A 14 0.90 -3.22 -2.74
CA GLY A 14 1.98 -2.31 -3.06
C GLY A 14 3.33 -3.00 -3.06
N PHE A 15 4.25 -2.42 -3.82
CA PHE A 15 5.65 -2.81 -3.83
C PHE A 15 6.44 -1.82 -2.99
N ALA A 16 7.14 -2.32 -1.97
CA ALA A 16 8.01 -1.53 -1.12
C ALA A 16 9.44 -1.69 -1.57
N SER A 17 10.10 -0.57 -1.87
CA SER A 17 11.50 -0.56 -2.32
C SER A 17 12.49 -0.91 -1.22
N HIS A 18 12.04 -0.86 0.04
CA HIS A 18 12.89 -1.10 1.21
C HIS A 18 12.22 -2.08 2.15
N THR A 19 13.01 -2.74 2.97
CA THR A 19 12.50 -3.61 4.03
C THR A 19 11.65 -2.80 5.01
N TRP A 20 10.51 -3.34 5.40
CA TRP A 20 9.65 -2.70 6.38
C TRP A 20 10.33 -2.65 7.74
N ARG A 21 10.39 -1.47 8.33
CA ARG A 21 10.88 -1.25 9.68
C ARG A 21 10.28 0.04 10.22
N LYS A 22 10.11 0.12 11.53
CA LYS A 22 9.58 1.32 12.16
C LYS A 22 10.44 2.53 11.83
N ASN A 23 9.77 3.63 11.52
CA ASN A 23 10.43 4.88 11.23
C ASN A 23 9.51 6.03 11.63
N VAL A 24 10.09 7.14 12.06
CA VAL A 24 9.29 8.32 12.46
C VAL A 24 8.81 9.10 11.24
N SER A 25 9.40 8.88 10.09
CA SER A 25 9.07 9.61 8.88
C SER A 25 8.89 8.63 7.72
N PHE A 26 8.36 9.13 6.60
CA PHE A 26 8.28 8.35 5.38
C PHE A 26 9.67 7.94 4.90
N PHE A 27 9.74 6.76 4.28
CA PHE A 27 10.98 6.23 3.72
C PHE A 27 10.67 5.52 2.39
N GLY A 28 11.72 5.03 1.72
CA GLY A 28 11.58 4.36 0.44
C GLY A 28 11.99 5.24 -0.71
N THR A 29 11.79 4.75 -1.93
CA THR A 29 12.18 5.43 -3.16
C THR A 29 11.05 5.42 -4.18
N GLY A 30 11.26 6.12 -5.29
CA GLY A 30 10.32 6.16 -6.41
C GLY A 30 10.14 4.84 -7.14
N GLU A 31 10.82 3.77 -6.70
CA GLU A 31 10.56 2.42 -7.20
C GLU A 31 9.31 1.80 -6.60
N CYS A 32 8.80 2.36 -5.50
CA CYS A 32 7.54 1.93 -4.91
C CYS A 32 6.38 2.16 -5.87
N PHE A 33 5.39 1.28 -5.82
CA PHE A 33 4.16 1.46 -6.58
C PHE A 33 3.01 0.74 -5.89
N LEU A 34 1.79 1.15 -6.24
CA LEU A 34 0.57 0.47 -5.83
C LEU A 34 0.01 -0.30 -7.02
N PHE A 35 -0.81 -1.32 -6.75
CA PHE A 35 -1.42 -2.10 -7.81
C PHE A 35 -2.77 -2.67 -7.38
N SER A 36 -3.58 -2.99 -8.36
CA SER A 36 -4.82 -3.74 -8.21
C SER A 36 -4.72 -4.98 -9.10
N LEU A 37 -5.20 -6.12 -8.60
CA LEU A 37 -5.23 -7.36 -9.38
C LEU A 37 -6.65 -7.81 -9.67
N CYS A 38 -7.60 -7.51 -8.80
CA CYS A 38 -8.99 -7.88 -8.93
C CYS A 38 -9.86 -6.75 -8.40
N PRO A 39 -10.88 -6.30 -9.11
CA PRO A 39 -11.44 -6.90 -10.34
C PRO A 39 -10.65 -6.61 -11.61
N LYS A 40 -9.74 -5.66 -11.60
CA LYS A 40 -8.94 -5.30 -12.79
C LYS A 40 -7.48 -5.15 -12.42
N ILE A 41 -6.60 -5.51 -13.35
CA ILE A 41 -5.17 -5.35 -13.20
C ILE A 41 -4.79 -3.92 -13.57
N LYS A 42 -4.23 -3.18 -12.59
CA LYS A 42 -3.76 -1.82 -12.76
C LYS A 42 -2.51 -1.59 -11.93
N MET A 43 -1.62 -0.74 -12.41
CA MET A 43 -0.43 -0.34 -11.66
C MET A 43 -0.42 1.18 -11.53
N TYR A 44 -0.04 1.66 -10.36
CA TYR A 44 0.02 3.10 -10.04
C TYR A 44 1.43 3.42 -9.58
N SER A 45 2.20 4.01 -10.47
CA SER A 45 3.61 4.34 -10.24
C SER A 45 3.76 5.72 -9.61
N TRP A 46 4.97 6.01 -9.14
CA TRP A 46 5.30 7.29 -8.54
C TRP A 46 5.08 8.44 -9.52
N THR A 47 4.39 9.48 -9.05
CA THR A 47 4.07 10.65 -9.87
C THR A 47 5.16 11.72 -9.83
N GLY A 48 6.06 11.64 -8.86
CA GLY A 48 7.05 12.69 -8.62
C GLY A 48 6.53 13.85 -7.78
N ALA A 49 5.27 13.78 -7.33
CA ALA A 49 4.65 14.88 -6.60
C ALA A 49 5.23 15.06 -5.18
N ASN A 50 5.63 13.97 -4.53
CA ASN A 50 6.23 14.01 -3.21
C ASN A 50 7.06 12.74 -2.99
N SER A 51 7.72 12.67 -1.84
CA SER A 51 8.56 11.51 -1.47
C SER A 51 7.95 10.69 -0.33
N GLN A 52 6.65 10.74 -0.16
CA GLN A 52 5.95 10.04 0.92
C GLN A 52 5.58 8.62 0.46
N PHE A 53 6.58 7.75 0.34
CA PHE A 53 6.40 6.41 -0.24
C PHE A 53 5.87 5.41 0.77
N LEU A 54 6.58 5.21 1.87
CA LEU A 54 6.30 4.17 2.85
C LEU A 54 6.28 4.76 4.25
N LEU A 55 5.37 4.29 5.08
CA LEU A 55 5.31 4.64 6.49
C LEU A 55 5.10 3.37 7.29
N ALA A 56 5.89 3.20 8.36
CA ALA A 56 5.76 2.06 9.26
C ALA A 56 5.87 2.52 10.71
N ARG A 57 4.82 2.27 11.47
CA ARG A 57 4.75 2.60 12.89
C ARG A 57 4.25 1.39 13.65
N GLU A 58 4.20 1.50 15.00
CA GLU A 58 3.72 0.40 15.81
C GLU A 58 2.27 0.03 15.49
N GLU A 59 1.45 1.02 15.16
CA GLU A 59 0.03 0.83 14.97
C GLU A 59 -0.39 0.68 13.50
N CYS A 60 0.54 0.84 12.54
CA CYS A 60 0.13 0.78 11.13
C CYS A 60 1.31 0.71 10.17
N ILE A 61 0.99 0.34 8.92
CA ILE A 61 1.86 0.55 7.77
C ILE A 61 1.06 1.26 6.69
N GLY A 62 1.73 2.03 5.84
CA GLY A 62 1.07 2.76 4.79
C GLY A 62 1.95 2.99 3.56
N PHE A 63 1.28 3.20 2.44
CA PHE A 63 1.87 3.56 1.15
C PHE A 63 1.26 4.87 0.69
N GLY A 64 2.13 5.82 0.33
CA GLY A 64 1.67 7.05 -0.28
C GLY A 64 1.18 8.09 0.72
N GLY A 65 1.13 9.33 0.29
CA GLY A 65 0.71 10.44 1.12
C GLY A 65 0.19 11.59 0.30
N GLY A 66 0.32 12.80 0.83
CA GLY A 66 -0.21 13.99 0.18
C GLY A 66 -1.65 14.26 0.59
N GLY A 67 -1.96 14.03 1.87
CA GLY A 67 -3.28 14.23 2.44
C GLY A 67 -3.97 12.94 2.86
N SER A 68 -3.79 11.88 2.11
CA SER A 68 -4.38 10.56 2.43
C SER A 68 -3.42 9.47 2.01
N PHE A 69 -3.50 8.32 2.68
CA PHE A 69 -2.73 7.15 2.28
C PHE A 69 -3.36 6.49 1.06
N GLY A 70 -2.53 6.09 0.11
CA GLY A 70 -2.99 5.27 -1.01
C GLY A 70 -3.41 3.88 -0.55
N LEU A 71 -2.69 3.34 0.45
CA LEU A 71 -3.02 2.09 1.11
C LEU A 71 -2.53 2.16 2.54
N TRP A 72 -3.40 1.85 3.49
CA TRP A 72 -3.08 1.85 4.91
C TRP A 72 -3.66 0.60 5.56
N LEU A 73 -2.87 -0.03 6.43
CA LEU A 73 -3.29 -1.21 7.19
C LEU A 73 -2.97 -0.99 8.66
N ASP A 74 -3.86 -1.43 9.55
CA ASP A 74 -3.59 -1.40 10.98
C ASP A 74 -2.57 -2.48 11.37
N ALA A 75 -2.11 -2.44 12.62
CA ALA A 75 -1.06 -3.34 13.08
C ALA A 75 -1.46 -4.82 13.04
N ASP A 76 -2.73 -5.11 13.16
CA ASP A 76 -3.24 -6.48 13.16
C ASP A 76 -3.56 -6.97 11.76
N PHE A 77 -3.48 -6.11 10.75
CA PHE A 77 -3.85 -6.42 9.37
C PHE A 77 -5.30 -6.91 9.24
N GLU A 78 -6.17 -6.42 10.10
CA GLU A 78 -7.59 -6.80 10.08
C GLU A 78 -8.43 -5.79 9.31
N THR A 79 -8.06 -4.51 9.39
CA THR A 79 -8.75 -3.44 8.68
C THR A 79 -7.75 -2.51 8.05
N GLY A 80 -8.22 -1.75 7.07
CA GLY A 80 -7.39 -0.77 6.42
C GLY A 80 -8.23 0.25 5.68
N ASN A 81 -7.54 1.17 5.02
CA ASN A 81 -8.20 2.09 4.11
C ASN A 81 -7.35 2.34 2.87
N SER A 82 -8.00 2.80 1.83
CA SER A 82 -7.34 3.19 0.59
C SER A 82 -8.06 4.40 0.05
N ASN A 83 -7.29 5.45 -0.20
CA ASN A 83 -7.78 6.72 -0.69
C ASN A 83 -6.89 7.18 -1.85
N PRO A 84 -7.37 8.10 -2.68
CA PRO A 84 -6.48 8.72 -3.66
C PRO A 84 -5.29 9.36 -2.96
N SER A 85 -4.08 9.06 -3.45
CA SER A 85 -2.86 9.69 -2.96
C SER A 85 -2.20 10.48 -4.07
N THR A 86 -1.54 11.58 -3.73
CA THR A 86 -0.79 12.34 -4.73
C THR A 86 0.50 11.63 -5.09
N THR A 87 1.04 10.80 -4.20
CA THR A 87 2.27 10.05 -4.47
C THR A 87 2.13 9.11 -5.66
N PHE A 88 1.00 8.41 -5.77
CA PHE A 88 0.78 7.39 -6.80
C PHE A 88 -0.38 7.69 -7.73
N SER A 89 -1.11 8.78 -7.48
CA SER A 89 -2.29 9.17 -8.28
C SER A 89 -3.27 8.01 -8.45
N ASN A 90 -3.41 7.21 -7.40
CA ASN A 90 -4.30 6.05 -7.40
C ASN A 90 -5.72 6.43 -6.95
N PRO A 91 -6.74 5.71 -7.40
CA PRO A 91 -8.06 5.76 -6.76
C PRO A 91 -8.06 4.89 -5.50
N ALA A 92 -9.16 4.84 -4.78
CA ALA A 92 -9.33 3.82 -3.75
C ALA A 92 -9.16 2.43 -4.39
N LEU A 93 -8.33 1.58 -3.79
CA LEU A 93 -7.99 0.28 -4.36
C LEU A 93 -9.04 -0.79 -4.05
N SER A 94 -9.81 -0.58 -2.98
CA SER A 94 -10.93 -1.45 -2.60
C SER A 94 -12.23 -0.88 -3.16
N SER A 95 -13.33 -1.61 -2.96
CA SER A 95 -14.65 -1.15 -3.35
C SER A 95 -15.10 0.08 -2.56
N LYS A 96 -14.50 0.32 -1.41
CA LYS A 96 -14.79 1.46 -0.53
C LYS A 96 -13.51 1.90 0.17
N THR A 97 -13.54 3.09 0.77
CA THR A 97 -12.34 3.66 1.39
C THR A 97 -11.90 2.89 2.63
N ASP A 98 -12.83 2.42 3.44
CA ASP A 98 -12.52 1.59 4.60
C ASP A 98 -12.93 0.16 4.29
N PHE A 99 -12.05 -0.80 4.55
CA PHE A 99 -12.29 -2.19 4.22
C PHE A 99 -11.83 -3.12 5.35
N SER A 100 -12.39 -4.31 5.36
CA SER A 100 -11.93 -5.39 6.23
C SER A 100 -11.11 -6.37 5.41
N VAL A 101 -10.09 -6.92 6.03
CA VAL A 101 -9.09 -7.76 5.36
C VAL A 101 -9.46 -9.23 5.54
N THR A 102 -9.45 -9.99 4.45
CA THR A 102 -9.58 -11.43 4.48
C THR A 102 -8.21 -12.09 4.61
N SER A 103 -7.21 -11.61 3.85
CA SER A 103 -5.86 -12.16 3.92
C SER A 103 -4.83 -11.12 3.48
N VAL A 104 -3.62 -11.27 4.01
CA VAL A 104 -2.46 -10.46 3.61
C VAL A 104 -1.31 -11.40 3.35
N GLU A 105 -0.62 -11.21 2.22
CA GLU A 105 0.59 -11.93 1.87
C GLU A 105 1.71 -10.94 1.69
N VAL A 106 2.88 -11.28 2.22
CA VAL A 106 4.08 -10.45 2.08
C VAL A 106 5.14 -11.29 1.35
N TRP A 107 5.63 -10.78 0.24
CA TRP A 107 6.61 -11.45 -0.60
C TRP A 107 7.93 -10.68 -0.54
N GLY A 108 9.02 -11.37 -0.18
CA GLY A 108 10.36 -10.78 -0.19
C GLY A 108 10.96 -10.87 -1.57
N MET A 109 11.35 -9.72 -2.12
CA MET A 109 11.91 -9.67 -3.47
C MET A 109 13.38 -10.03 -3.52
N ASP A 110 14.10 -9.74 -2.45
CA ASP A 110 15.51 -10.08 -2.34
C ASP A 110 15.76 -11.58 -2.34
N ASN A 111 14.75 -12.36 -1.93
CA ASN A 111 14.87 -13.82 -1.88
C ASN A 111 14.77 -14.45 -3.26
N CYS A 112 14.50 -13.67 -4.25
CA CYS A 112 14.46 -14.17 -5.62
C CYS A 112 15.88 -14.37 -6.19
N LEU A 113 16.85 -13.96 -5.43
CA LEU A 113 18.25 -14.10 -5.84
C LEU A 113 18.85 -15.42 -5.35
#